data_9f39409a1ea013d44efb9f7fd3abecea
#
_entry.id   9f39409a1ea013d44efb9f7fd3abecea
#
_cell.length_a   1.000
_cell.length_b   1.000
_cell.length_c   1.000
_cell.angle_alpha   90.00
_cell.angle_beta   90.00
_cell.angle_gamma   90.00
#
_symmetry.space_group_name_H-M   'P 1'
#
loop_
_entity.id
_entity.type
_entity.pdbx_description
1 polymer ?
#
loop_
_entity_poly.entity_id
_entity_poly.type
_entity_poly.pdbx_seq_one_letter_code
_entity_poly.pdbx_strand_id
1 'polypeptide(L)'
;MLQSNFDKLTHEFVTRGMVILSPEQVGVDKQLHQEIYEKEKGAFSNKQLIDATVIPEILEILKAPGVIKACNELIGEDWAIVPFTHNTPFVSGSHDQHWHKDDNGPFNGRRPRYHHPVQLEMLYYPQAVGPLMGPTSTIPYSQYWTFNHEENHDNFAGADHLDFQYQINGMERVPVSGPKSNYSQDQILSQSTDHDVRLREAVEKTQWPLIEPFEVTPLEAGSVVLYSHNLFHRGNHRRDEFSNWKINPRFMWRFWLYRTTQKPKTRSRNPHKTSFDELDKLTRQQLSDTGSELEAVWDHHYNWLAQDCYVIDEPLDKKKVSELENKLFVLGDENEPQRIGAAYGLASGASSTAALNVLKKGLFEERESVRRAATYGLIGVGHKATDVFMKATASSSKWLRKAGTFGLGEVGEPHAKVVEKLSDVLHEDTSVYVRSVAACALGSLARRVVSSEKSKEML
;
A
#
# COMPACT_ATOMS: atom_id res chain seq x y z
N MET A 1 -7.63 28.87 2.61
CA MET A 1 -8.55 27.77 2.98
C MET A 1 -8.39 26.50 2.13
N LEU A 2 -8.17 26.56 0.81
CA LEU A 2 -7.99 25.34 -0.02
C LEU A 2 -6.68 24.58 0.25
N GLN A 3 -5.61 25.23 0.62
CA GLN A 3 -4.29 24.64 0.87
C GLN A 3 -4.27 23.80 2.17
N SER A 4 -4.99 24.22 3.21
CA SER A 4 -5.07 23.50 4.48
C SER A 4 -5.81 22.14 4.39
N ASN A 5 -6.74 21.99 3.44
CA ASN A 5 -7.47 20.74 3.27
C ASN A 5 -6.65 19.63 2.59
N PHE A 6 -5.64 20.00 1.79
CA PHE A 6 -4.77 19.02 1.11
C PHE A 6 -3.72 18.45 2.03
N ASP A 7 -3.11 19.29 2.85
CA ASP A 7 -2.17 18.83 3.86
C ASP A 7 -2.83 17.80 4.76
N LYS A 8 -4.11 18.03 5.08
CA LYS A 8 -4.91 17.12 5.88
C LYS A 8 -5.14 15.77 5.18
N LEU A 9 -5.52 15.75 3.90
CA LEU A 9 -5.77 14.51 3.16
C LEU A 9 -4.49 13.66 3.06
N THR A 10 -3.37 14.28 2.69
CA THR A 10 -2.07 13.59 2.64
C THR A 10 -1.65 13.09 4.02
N HIS A 11 -1.82 13.89 5.07
CA HIS A 11 -1.51 13.49 6.44
C HIS A 11 -2.36 12.29 6.88
N GLU A 12 -3.66 12.34 6.67
CA GLU A 12 -4.57 11.23 7.01
C GLU A 12 -4.21 9.95 6.24
N PHE A 13 -3.85 10.07 4.97
CA PHE A 13 -3.46 8.93 4.16
C PHE A 13 -2.13 8.34 4.61
N VAL A 14 -1.12 9.17 4.86
CA VAL A 14 0.21 8.71 5.28
C VAL A 14 0.15 8.05 6.64
N THR A 15 -0.59 8.59 7.58
CA THR A 15 -0.72 8.02 8.94
C THR A 15 -1.67 6.83 8.96
N ARG A 16 -2.92 7.04 8.61
CA ARG A 16 -4.01 6.07 8.74
C ARG A 16 -4.01 5.00 7.65
N GLY A 17 -3.47 5.31 6.47
CA GLY A 17 -3.49 4.44 5.30
C GLY A 17 -4.74 4.59 4.43
N MET A 18 -5.70 5.44 4.82
CA MET A 18 -6.95 5.62 4.08
C MET A 18 -7.53 7.01 4.26
N VAL A 19 -8.34 7.42 3.30
CA VAL A 19 -9.18 8.63 3.34
C VAL A 19 -10.58 8.33 2.85
N ILE A 20 -11.56 9.04 3.39
CA ILE A 20 -12.96 8.94 2.99
C ILE A 20 -13.37 10.28 2.39
N LEU A 21 -13.88 10.26 1.18
CA LEU A 21 -14.49 11.41 0.53
C LEU A 21 -16.00 11.33 0.70
N SER A 22 -16.60 12.35 1.31
CA SER A 22 -18.06 12.46 1.34
C SER A 22 -18.61 12.75 -0.07
N PRO A 23 -19.92 12.54 -0.32
CA PRO A 23 -20.53 12.86 -1.62
C PRO A 23 -20.26 14.30 -2.07
N GLU A 24 -20.26 15.25 -1.13
CA GLU A 24 -19.94 16.66 -1.42
C GLU A 24 -18.48 16.83 -1.85
N GLN A 25 -17.56 16.07 -1.25
CA GLN A 25 -16.14 16.09 -1.61
C GLN A 25 -15.88 15.40 -2.94
N VAL A 26 -16.64 14.36 -3.27
CA VAL A 26 -16.60 13.71 -4.60
C VAL A 26 -17.01 14.72 -5.68
N GLY A 27 -18.04 15.50 -5.43
CA GLY A 27 -18.39 16.68 -6.24
C GLY A 27 -19.16 16.37 -7.53
N VAL A 28 -19.99 15.32 -7.52
CA VAL A 28 -20.98 15.04 -8.56
C VAL A 28 -22.40 15.18 -8.01
N ASP A 29 -23.38 15.25 -8.92
CA ASP A 29 -24.77 15.39 -8.55
C ASP A 29 -25.24 14.15 -7.76
N LYS A 30 -26.00 14.39 -6.68
CA LYS A 30 -26.59 13.30 -5.87
C LYS A 30 -27.51 12.37 -6.67
N GLN A 31 -28.14 12.90 -7.70
CA GLN A 31 -29.00 12.12 -8.59
C GLN A 31 -28.21 11.04 -9.33
N LEU A 32 -26.95 11.31 -9.71
CA LEU A 32 -26.08 10.33 -10.39
C LEU A 32 -25.86 9.09 -9.51
N HIS A 33 -25.64 9.27 -8.23
CA HIS A 33 -25.46 8.13 -7.29
C HIS A 33 -26.71 7.26 -7.21
N GLN A 34 -27.86 7.90 -7.16
CA GLN A 34 -29.17 7.20 -7.16
C GLN A 34 -29.42 6.46 -8.47
N GLU A 35 -29.13 7.07 -9.61
CA GLU A 35 -29.27 6.44 -10.93
C GLU A 35 -28.38 5.19 -11.06
N ILE A 36 -27.14 5.28 -10.64
CA ILE A 36 -26.20 4.14 -10.60
C ILE A 36 -26.81 3.02 -9.74
N TYR A 37 -27.22 3.34 -8.53
CA TYR A 37 -27.77 2.36 -7.60
C TYR A 37 -29.02 1.66 -8.12
N GLU A 38 -29.98 2.39 -8.69
CA GLU A 38 -31.21 1.79 -9.23
C GLU A 38 -30.94 0.91 -10.47
N LYS A 39 -29.98 1.27 -11.32
CA LYS A 39 -29.52 0.43 -12.44
C LYS A 39 -28.87 -0.86 -11.94
N GLU A 40 -28.00 -0.78 -10.97
CA GLU A 40 -27.37 -1.96 -10.34
C GLU A 40 -28.41 -2.89 -9.74
N LYS A 41 -29.34 -2.34 -8.98
CA LYS A 41 -30.42 -3.08 -8.34
C LYS A 41 -31.33 -3.77 -9.36
N GLY A 42 -31.64 -3.08 -10.45
CA GLY A 42 -32.39 -3.66 -11.56
C GLY A 42 -31.65 -4.81 -12.22
N ALA A 43 -30.40 -4.62 -12.56
CA ALA A 43 -29.55 -5.65 -13.16
C ALA A 43 -29.33 -6.85 -12.22
N PHE A 44 -29.09 -6.59 -10.94
CA PHE A 44 -28.96 -7.63 -9.92
C PHE A 44 -30.23 -8.48 -9.79
N SER A 45 -31.39 -7.83 -9.73
CA SER A 45 -32.70 -8.52 -9.64
C SER A 45 -32.97 -9.39 -10.88
N ASN A 46 -32.54 -8.94 -12.04
CA ASN A 46 -32.67 -9.65 -13.31
C ASN A 46 -31.54 -10.66 -13.57
N LYS A 47 -30.58 -10.83 -12.64
CA LYS A 47 -29.39 -11.69 -12.77
C LYS A 47 -28.55 -11.37 -14.01
N GLN A 48 -28.52 -10.11 -14.40
CA GLN A 48 -27.69 -9.60 -15.47
C GLN A 48 -26.26 -9.35 -14.95
N LEU A 49 -25.29 -9.38 -15.87
CA LEU A 49 -23.96 -8.92 -15.58
C LEU A 49 -24.00 -7.43 -15.25
N ILE A 50 -23.31 -7.03 -14.18
CA ILE A 50 -23.21 -5.64 -13.79
C ILE A 50 -21.75 -5.23 -13.93
N ASP A 51 -21.47 -4.41 -14.93
CA ASP A 51 -20.14 -3.87 -15.20
C ASP A 51 -20.25 -2.46 -15.83
N ALA A 52 -19.11 -1.85 -16.10
CA ALA A 52 -19.04 -0.51 -16.68
C ALA A 52 -19.60 -0.43 -18.13
N THR A 53 -19.83 -1.55 -18.82
CA THR A 53 -20.49 -1.55 -20.15
C THR A 53 -22.01 -1.44 -20.02
N VAL A 54 -22.56 -1.93 -18.93
CA VAL A 54 -24.00 -1.87 -18.61
C VAL A 54 -24.34 -0.60 -17.83
N ILE A 55 -23.41 -0.14 -16.98
CA ILE A 55 -23.57 1.07 -16.16
C ILE A 55 -22.39 2.02 -16.45
N PRO A 56 -22.36 2.66 -17.62
CA PRO A 56 -21.26 3.55 -17.99
C PRO A 56 -21.15 4.79 -17.10
N GLU A 57 -22.19 5.13 -16.36
CA GLU A 57 -22.21 6.24 -15.41
C GLU A 57 -21.14 6.10 -14.32
N ILE A 58 -20.65 4.88 -14.06
CA ILE A 58 -19.54 4.67 -13.10
C ILE A 58 -18.25 5.39 -13.55
N LEU A 59 -18.08 5.64 -14.85
CA LEU A 59 -16.94 6.38 -15.37
C LEU A 59 -16.98 7.87 -14.97
N GLU A 60 -18.16 8.42 -14.72
CA GLU A 60 -18.29 9.80 -14.23
C GLU A 60 -17.81 9.93 -12.78
N ILE A 61 -17.93 8.87 -11.99
CA ILE A 61 -17.37 8.83 -10.63
C ILE A 61 -15.84 8.83 -10.69
N LEU A 62 -15.22 8.09 -11.60
CA LEU A 62 -13.77 8.10 -11.81
C LEU A 62 -13.25 9.46 -12.29
N LYS A 63 -14.07 10.21 -13.02
CA LYS A 63 -13.78 11.56 -13.49
C LYS A 63 -14.22 12.66 -12.52
N ALA A 64 -14.85 12.30 -11.41
CA ALA A 64 -15.34 13.27 -10.43
C ALA A 64 -14.22 14.18 -9.94
N PRO A 65 -14.44 15.50 -9.84
CA PRO A 65 -13.38 16.46 -9.50
C PRO A 65 -12.67 16.15 -8.18
N GLY A 66 -13.41 15.69 -7.17
CA GLY A 66 -12.86 15.31 -5.88
C GLY A 66 -12.02 14.04 -5.94
N VAL A 67 -12.44 13.05 -6.74
CA VAL A 67 -11.70 11.81 -6.94
C VAL A 67 -10.39 12.08 -7.67
N ILE A 68 -10.45 12.81 -8.81
CA ILE A 68 -9.25 13.19 -9.56
C ILE A 68 -8.27 13.95 -8.66
N LYS A 69 -8.78 14.91 -7.90
CA LYS A 69 -7.96 15.73 -7.01
C LYS A 69 -7.28 14.88 -5.93
N ALA A 70 -8.01 13.99 -5.29
CA ALA A 70 -7.46 13.11 -4.26
C ALA A 70 -6.42 12.12 -4.85
N CYS A 71 -6.73 11.50 -5.99
CA CYS A 71 -5.79 10.60 -6.66
C CYS A 71 -4.51 11.32 -7.10
N ASN A 72 -4.63 12.51 -7.70
CA ASN A 72 -3.48 13.33 -8.07
C ASN A 72 -2.60 13.70 -6.86
N GLU A 73 -3.22 13.92 -5.70
CA GLU A 73 -2.52 14.18 -4.45
C GLU A 73 -1.73 12.96 -3.97
N LEU A 74 -2.34 11.78 -4.03
CA LEU A 74 -1.84 10.57 -3.39
C LEU A 74 -0.93 9.73 -4.29
N ILE A 75 -1.20 9.69 -5.59
CA ILE A 75 -0.43 8.87 -6.54
C ILE A 75 0.08 9.62 -7.78
N GLY A 76 -0.10 10.93 -7.80
CA GLY A 76 0.37 11.78 -8.89
C GLY A 76 -0.65 11.94 -10.02
N GLU A 77 -0.37 12.91 -10.89
CA GLU A 77 -1.14 13.10 -12.12
C GLU A 77 -0.91 11.93 -13.09
N ASP A 78 -1.77 11.78 -14.08
CA ASP A 78 -1.67 10.72 -15.08
C ASP A 78 -1.76 9.28 -14.51
N TRP A 79 -2.42 9.09 -13.36
CA TRP A 79 -2.69 7.76 -12.84
C TRP A 79 -3.55 6.93 -13.80
N ALA A 80 -3.41 5.62 -13.73
CA ALA A 80 -4.15 4.69 -14.56
C ALA A 80 -4.95 3.70 -13.72
N ILE A 81 -6.05 3.21 -14.27
CA ILE A 81 -6.79 2.09 -13.72
C ILE A 81 -6.10 0.81 -14.18
N VAL A 82 -5.84 -0.12 -13.25
CA VAL A 82 -5.34 -1.44 -13.61
C VAL A 82 -6.43 -2.17 -14.41
N PRO A 83 -6.18 -2.54 -15.67
CA PRO A 83 -7.17 -3.20 -16.51
C PRO A 83 -7.51 -4.59 -15.96
N PHE A 84 -8.72 -5.05 -16.24
CA PHE A 84 -9.24 -6.38 -15.88
C PHE A 84 -9.42 -6.63 -14.37
N THR A 85 -9.33 -5.59 -13.54
CA THR A 85 -9.58 -5.72 -12.12
C THR A 85 -10.90 -5.06 -11.74
N HIS A 86 -11.78 -5.85 -11.17
CA HIS A 86 -12.89 -5.43 -10.32
C HIS A 86 -13.77 -4.27 -10.81
N ASN A 87 -13.94 -4.13 -12.13
CA ASN A 87 -14.86 -3.13 -12.71
C ASN A 87 -16.34 -3.55 -12.60
N THR A 88 -16.63 -4.46 -11.69
CA THR A 88 -17.97 -4.90 -11.34
C THR A 88 -18.23 -4.64 -9.87
N PRO A 89 -19.46 -4.32 -9.49
CA PRO A 89 -19.78 -4.13 -8.09
C PRO A 89 -19.77 -5.46 -7.33
N PHE A 90 -19.27 -5.41 -6.11
CA PHE A 90 -19.36 -6.51 -5.18
C PHE A 90 -20.62 -6.38 -4.32
N VAL A 91 -21.30 -7.48 -4.10
CA VAL A 91 -22.36 -7.60 -3.11
C VAL A 91 -21.76 -8.20 -1.84
N SER A 92 -22.19 -7.71 -0.69
CA SER A 92 -21.76 -8.24 0.59
C SER A 92 -21.95 -9.75 0.67
N GLY A 93 -20.90 -10.46 1.10
CA GLY A 93 -20.92 -11.91 1.25
C GLY A 93 -21.73 -12.41 2.45
N SER A 94 -21.76 -13.72 2.64
CA SER A 94 -22.44 -14.42 3.74
C SER A 94 -21.57 -14.60 5.00
N HIS A 95 -20.29 -14.28 4.93
CA HIS A 95 -19.35 -14.33 6.05
C HIS A 95 -18.24 -13.30 5.83
N ASP A 96 -17.53 -12.95 6.90
CA ASP A 96 -16.39 -12.06 6.84
C ASP A 96 -15.23 -12.73 6.09
N GLN A 97 -14.55 -11.95 5.28
CA GLN A 97 -13.26 -12.38 4.78
C GLN A 97 -12.24 -12.38 5.93
N HIS A 98 -11.18 -13.16 5.81
CA HIS A 98 -10.05 -12.99 6.71
C HIS A 98 -9.27 -11.71 6.40
N TRP A 99 -8.54 -11.20 7.38
CA TRP A 99 -7.69 -10.04 7.22
C TRP A 99 -6.60 -10.30 6.20
N HIS A 100 -6.41 -9.39 5.25
CA HIS A 100 -5.43 -9.51 4.19
C HIS A 100 -4.95 -8.16 3.69
N LYS A 101 -3.83 -8.18 3.00
CA LYS A 101 -3.42 -7.15 2.04
C LYS A 101 -3.64 -7.76 0.66
N ASP A 102 -4.20 -7.00 -0.27
CA ASP A 102 -4.36 -7.50 -1.64
C ASP A 102 -2.99 -7.82 -2.25
N ASP A 103 -2.96 -8.78 -3.15
CA ASP A 103 -1.75 -9.05 -3.92
C ASP A 103 -1.43 -7.86 -4.84
N ASN A 104 -0.20 -7.85 -5.37
CA ASN A 104 0.17 -6.81 -6.32
C ASN A 104 -0.45 -7.01 -7.72
N GLY A 105 -1.37 -7.95 -7.86
CA GLY A 105 -2.02 -8.30 -9.10
C GLY A 105 -1.08 -8.90 -10.16
N PRO A 106 -1.61 -9.23 -11.34
CA PRO A 106 -0.86 -9.91 -12.39
C PRO A 106 0.29 -9.05 -12.95
N PHE A 107 0.22 -7.74 -12.81
CA PHE A 107 1.21 -6.81 -13.36
C PHE A 107 2.36 -6.51 -12.37
N ASN A 108 2.22 -6.87 -11.12
CA ASN A 108 3.16 -6.48 -10.08
C ASN A 108 3.29 -7.54 -8.96
N GLY A 109 2.84 -8.75 -9.20
CA GLY A 109 2.65 -9.80 -8.20
C GLY A 109 3.91 -10.22 -7.44
N ARG A 110 5.10 -9.92 -7.97
CA ARG A 110 6.38 -10.29 -7.33
C ARG A 110 7.22 -9.09 -6.89
N ARG A 111 6.67 -7.91 -6.99
CA ARG A 111 7.31 -6.72 -6.46
C ARG A 111 7.32 -6.81 -4.94
N PRO A 112 8.46 -6.63 -4.28
CA PRO A 112 8.49 -6.49 -2.83
C PRO A 112 7.55 -5.37 -2.38
N ARG A 113 6.80 -5.61 -1.31
CA ARG A 113 5.97 -4.55 -0.73
C ARG A 113 6.86 -3.45 -0.21
N TYR A 114 6.37 -2.24 -0.35
CA TYR A 114 7.15 -1.07 -0.14
C TYR A 114 6.25 0.06 0.35
N HIS A 115 6.79 0.93 1.16
CA HIS A 115 5.98 1.93 1.85
C HIS A 115 5.48 3.06 0.94
N HIS A 116 6.19 3.40 -0.16
CA HIS A 116 5.70 4.45 -1.05
C HIS A 116 4.40 4.02 -1.76
N PRO A 117 3.40 4.89 -1.78
CA PRO A 117 2.13 4.56 -2.41
C PRO A 117 2.28 4.57 -3.93
N VAL A 118 2.35 3.39 -4.51
CA VAL A 118 2.37 3.19 -5.97
C VAL A 118 1.03 2.74 -6.51
N GLN A 119 0.17 2.25 -5.63
CA GLN A 119 -1.15 1.75 -5.94
C GLN A 119 -2.12 2.13 -4.83
N LEU A 120 -3.28 2.60 -5.24
CA LEU A 120 -4.43 2.82 -4.36
C LEU A 120 -5.53 1.86 -4.72
N GLU A 121 -6.34 1.54 -3.74
CA GLU A 121 -7.65 0.97 -3.95
C GLU A 121 -8.72 2.03 -3.72
N MET A 122 -9.65 2.09 -4.65
CA MET A 122 -10.80 2.97 -4.58
C MET A 122 -12.04 2.12 -4.42
N LEU A 123 -12.78 2.35 -3.36
CA LEU A 123 -14.12 1.81 -3.16
C LEU A 123 -15.14 2.93 -3.34
N TYR A 124 -16.12 2.68 -4.18
CA TYR A 124 -17.25 3.59 -4.36
C TYR A 124 -18.54 2.89 -3.96
N TYR A 125 -19.34 3.60 -3.20
CA TYR A 125 -20.61 3.12 -2.68
C TYR A 125 -21.77 4.00 -3.19
N PRO A 126 -22.56 3.54 -4.18
CA PRO A 126 -23.68 4.33 -4.72
C PRO A 126 -24.79 4.57 -3.71
N GLN A 127 -24.93 3.68 -2.70
CA GLN A 127 -25.89 3.79 -1.62
C GLN A 127 -25.22 4.07 -0.27
N ALA A 128 -25.99 4.53 0.70
CA ALA A 128 -25.53 4.63 2.07
C ALA A 128 -25.17 3.25 2.64
N VAL A 129 -24.17 3.21 3.51
CA VAL A 129 -23.72 1.98 4.16
C VAL A 129 -23.78 2.13 5.67
N GLY A 130 -24.70 1.41 6.27
CA GLY A 130 -24.82 1.30 7.72
C GLY A 130 -24.05 0.10 8.29
N PRO A 131 -23.90 0.02 9.62
CA PRO A 131 -23.09 -1.00 10.28
C PRO A 131 -23.58 -2.44 10.06
N LEU A 132 -24.86 -2.64 9.76
CA LEU A 132 -25.42 -3.98 9.51
C LEU A 132 -25.33 -4.42 8.04
N MET A 133 -24.90 -3.55 7.14
CA MET A 133 -24.85 -3.81 5.71
C MET A 133 -23.54 -4.48 5.24
N GLY A 134 -22.70 -4.93 6.15
CA GLY A 134 -21.41 -5.54 5.85
C GLY A 134 -20.38 -4.52 5.32
N PRO A 135 -20.07 -3.45 6.09
CA PRO A 135 -19.08 -2.48 5.68
C PRO A 135 -17.71 -3.12 5.52
N THR A 136 -16.85 -2.54 4.69
CA THR A 136 -15.45 -2.91 4.67
C THR A 136 -14.81 -2.55 6.01
N SER A 137 -13.98 -3.42 6.55
CA SER A 137 -13.14 -3.12 7.72
C SER A 137 -11.69 -2.93 7.29
N THR A 138 -11.00 -2.04 7.99
CA THR A 138 -9.56 -1.81 7.84
C THR A 138 -8.88 -1.89 9.21
N ILE A 139 -7.58 -2.16 9.21
CA ILE A 139 -6.73 -1.94 10.39
C ILE A 139 -5.92 -0.68 10.08
N PRO A 140 -6.31 0.48 10.60
CA PRO A 140 -5.60 1.72 10.38
C PRO A 140 -4.13 1.60 10.78
N TYR A 141 -3.24 2.34 10.09
CA TYR A 141 -1.78 2.37 10.33
C TYR A 141 -1.02 1.10 9.91
N SER A 142 -1.71 0.05 9.46
CA SER A 142 -1.11 -1.25 9.14
C SER A 142 -0.37 -1.30 7.79
N GLN A 143 -0.43 -0.25 6.98
CA GLN A 143 0.27 -0.19 5.68
C GLN A 143 1.79 -0.27 5.83
N TYR A 144 2.32 0.05 6.99
CA TYR A 144 3.76 0.00 7.29
C TYR A 144 4.22 -1.32 7.91
N TRP A 145 3.29 -2.21 8.28
CA TRP A 145 3.66 -3.50 8.83
C TRP A 145 4.34 -4.33 7.74
N THR A 146 5.62 -4.57 7.94
CA THR A 146 6.45 -5.34 7.02
C THR A 146 6.99 -6.58 7.70
N PHE A 147 7.12 -7.64 6.93
CA PHE A 147 7.61 -8.93 7.35
C PHE A 147 8.56 -9.49 6.29
N ASN A 148 9.19 -10.61 6.61
CA ASN A 148 10.12 -11.28 5.72
C ASN A 148 9.48 -11.56 4.35
N HIS A 149 9.94 -10.83 3.32
CA HIS A 149 9.51 -11.03 1.94
C HIS A 149 10.31 -12.11 1.21
N GLU A 150 11.45 -12.52 1.74
CA GLU A 150 12.34 -13.46 1.08
C GLU A 150 11.75 -14.86 1.11
N GLU A 151 11.29 -15.30 2.26
CA GLU A 151 10.67 -16.62 2.42
C GLU A 151 9.31 -16.70 1.73
N ASN A 152 8.56 -15.63 1.72
CA ASN A 152 7.23 -15.58 1.13
C ASN A 152 7.22 -15.80 -0.37
N HIS A 153 8.30 -15.45 -1.06
CA HIS A 153 8.37 -15.57 -2.51
C HIS A 153 8.74 -16.96 -3.00
N ASP A 154 9.30 -17.81 -2.17
CA ASP A 154 9.66 -19.18 -2.56
C ASP A 154 8.43 -20.10 -2.60
N ASN A 155 7.37 -19.78 -1.89
CA ASN A 155 6.12 -20.57 -1.81
C ASN A 155 4.98 -20.01 -2.67
N PHE A 156 5.29 -19.46 -3.79
CA PHE A 156 4.47 -18.61 -4.62
C PHE A 156 3.35 -19.30 -5.43
N ALA A 157 2.69 -20.26 -4.95
CA ALA A 157 1.51 -20.79 -5.61
C ALA A 157 0.24 -20.11 -5.04
N GLY A 158 -0.15 -18.98 -5.61
CA GLY A 158 -1.39 -18.30 -5.25
C GLY A 158 -1.24 -17.22 -4.21
N ALA A 159 -0.80 -16.15 -4.70
CA ALA A 159 -0.27 -14.96 -4.05
C ALA A 159 -1.25 -14.03 -3.36
N ASP A 160 -2.48 -14.38 -3.24
CA ASP A 160 -3.44 -13.53 -2.54
C ASP A 160 -3.14 -13.53 -1.05
N HIS A 161 -3.08 -12.37 -0.43
CA HIS A 161 -2.94 -12.21 1.02
C HIS A 161 -1.56 -12.47 1.62
N LEU A 162 -0.56 -12.09 0.94
CA LEU A 162 0.76 -12.62 0.88
C LEU A 162 1.61 -12.56 2.12
N ASP A 163 1.79 -11.39 2.66
CA ASP A 163 2.95 -11.21 3.52
C ASP A 163 2.74 -11.78 4.92
N PHE A 164 1.50 -11.85 5.37
CA PHE A 164 1.16 -12.38 6.68
C PHE A 164 0.93 -13.89 6.71
N GLN A 165 0.44 -14.47 5.65
CA GLN A 165 0.14 -15.91 5.63
C GLN A 165 1.37 -16.79 5.78
N TYR A 166 2.49 -16.35 5.24
CA TYR A 166 3.73 -17.13 5.29
C TYR A 166 4.47 -17.03 6.61
N GLN A 167 4.31 -15.93 7.32
CA GLN A 167 4.93 -15.78 8.63
C GLN A 167 4.18 -16.50 9.73
N ILE A 168 2.93 -16.81 9.49
CA ILE A 168 2.11 -17.62 10.37
C ILE A 168 2.20 -19.06 9.88
N ASN A 169 3.29 -19.74 10.22
CA ASN A 169 3.55 -21.12 9.83
C ASN A 169 2.35 -22.03 10.07
N GLY A 170 2.00 -22.81 9.07
CA GLY A 170 0.97 -23.83 9.15
C GLY A 170 -0.46 -23.33 8.97
N MET A 171 -0.66 -22.10 8.48
CA MET A 171 -1.99 -21.68 8.06
C MET A 171 -2.30 -22.18 6.66
N GLU A 172 -3.29 -23.04 6.60
CA GLU A 172 -3.95 -23.33 5.33
C GLU A 172 -4.81 -22.12 4.92
N ARG A 173 -4.85 -21.87 3.63
CA ARG A 173 -5.71 -20.84 3.06
C ARG A 173 -7.16 -21.16 3.37
N VAL A 174 -7.86 -20.25 4.05
CA VAL A 174 -9.31 -20.39 4.23
C VAL A 174 -9.95 -20.30 2.85
N PRO A 175 -10.69 -21.33 2.42
CA PRO A 175 -11.38 -21.28 1.14
C PRO A 175 -12.36 -20.12 1.15
N VAL A 176 -12.20 -19.22 0.19
CA VAL A 176 -13.20 -18.17 -0.03
C VAL A 176 -14.53 -18.84 -0.31
N SER A 177 -15.58 -18.40 0.39
CA SER A 177 -16.92 -18.92 0.21
C SER A 177 -17.35 -18.82 -1.25
N GLY A 178 -17.86 -19.89 -1.73
CA GLY A 178 -18.48 -19.98 -3.04
C GLY A 178 -19.28 -21.27 -3.13
N PRO A 179 -20.18 -21.41 -4.13
CA PRO A 179 -20.99 -22.61 -4.30
C PRO A 179 -20.18 -23.89 -4.50
N LYS A 180 -18.85 -23.80 -4.56
CA LYS A 180 -17.91 -24.93 -4.68
C LYS A 180 -17.13 -25.21 -3.39
N SER A 181 -17.39 -24.51 -2.29
CA SER A 181 -16.75 -24.79 -1.02
C SER A 181 -17.35 -26.04 -0.38
N ASN A 182 -16.49 -27.02 -0.07
CA ASN A 182 -16.88 -28.23 0.66
C ASN A 182 -16.93 -28.03 2.18
N TYR A 183 -16.69 -26.81 2.66
CA TYR A 183 -16.66 -26.47 4.08
C TYR A 183 -18.00 -25.95 4.55
N SER A 184 -18.40 -26.35 5.75
CA SER A 184 -19.56 -25.77 6.41
C SER A 184 -19.30 -24.32 6.83
N GLN A 185 -20.36 -23.52 7.04
CA GLN A 185 -20.22 -22.15 7.55
C GLN A 185 -19.48 -22.11 8.89
N ASP A 186 -19.73 -23.07 9.78
CA ASP A 186 -19.04 -23.14 11.07
C ASP A 186 -17.55 -23.41 10.93
N GLN A 187 -17.16 -24.26 9.96
CA GLN A 187 -15.75 -24.50 9.66
C GLN A 187 -15.06 -23.23 9.11
N ILE A 188 -15.72 -22.52 8.22
CA ILE A 188 -15.19 -21.27 7.65
C ILE A 188 -15.04 -20.21 8.76
N LEU A 189 -16.04 -20.07 9.62
CA LEU A 189 -16.00 -19.12 10.74
C LEU A 189 -14.88 -19.46 11.73
N SER A 190 -14.74 -20.73 12.09
CA SER A 190 -13.66 -21.20 12.96
C SER A 190 -12.29 -20.88 12.39
N GLN A 191 -12.08 -21.20 11.12
CA GLN A 191 -10.80 -20.92 10.44
C GLN A 191 -10.51 -19.41 10.34
N SER A 192 -11.51 -18.57 10.08
CA SER A 192 -11.36 -17.11 10.07
C SER A 192 -10.99 -16.57 11.45
N THR A 193 -11.60 -17.10 12.51
CA THR A 193 -11.28 -16.73 13.89
C THR A 193 -9.84 -17.13 14.24
N ASP A 194 -9.43 -18.34 13.90
CA ASP A 194 -8.05 -18.79 14.11
C ASP A 194 -7.05 -17.91 13.35
N HIS A 195 -7.38 -17.51 12.13
CA HIS A 195 -6.57 -16.60 11.35
C HIS A 195 -6.40 -15.24 12.04
N ASP A 196 -7.50 -14.65 12.49
CA ASP A 196 -7.46 -13.34 13.15
C ASP A 196 -6.67 -13.38 14.47
N VAL A 197 -6.77 -14.47 15.24
CA VAL A 197 -5.96 -14.67 16.44
C VAL A 197 -4.47 -14.74 16.10
N ARG A 198 -4.09 -15.55 15.11
CA ARG A 198 -2.68 -15.68 14.69
C ARG A 198 -2.12 -14.40 14.09
N LEU A 199 -2.93 -13.63 13.35
CA LEU A 199 -2.52 -12.31 12.87
C LEU A 199 -2.21 -11.38 14.04
N ARG A 200 -3.08 -11.34 15.05
CA ARG A 200 -2.89 -10.53 16.25
C ARG A 200 -1.60 -10.93 16.97
N GLU A 201 -1.39 -12.22 17.22
CA GLU A 201 -0.18 -12.74 17.84
C GLU A 201 1.10 -12.38 17.06
N ALA A 202 1.06 -12.45 15.73
CA ALA A 202 2.19 -12.08 14.89
C ALA A 202 2.52 -10.59 15.00
N VAL A 203 1.51 -9.72 15.02
CA VAL A 203 1.70 -8.27 15.18
C VAL A 203 2.22 -7.93 16.58
N GLU A 204 1.64 -8.53 17.61
CA GLU A 204 2.09 -8.35 19.00
C GLU A 204 3.55 -8.79 19.20
N LYS A 205 3.94 -9.89 18.55
CA LYS A 205 5.32 -10.39 18.60
C LYS A 205 6.32 -9.40 17.99
N THR A 206 5.95 -8.71 16.93
CA THR A 206 6.81 -7.72 16.26
C THR A 206 6.69 -6.31 16.84
N GLN A 207 5.88 -6.15 17.87
CA GLN A 207 5.65 -4.87 18.56
C GLN A 207 5.19 -3.73 17.63
N TRP A 208 4.60 -4.05 16.49
CA TRP A 208 3.85 -3.08 15.72
C TRP A 208 2.65 -2.63 16.54
N PRO A 209 2.30 -1.34 16.52
CA PRO A 209 1.09 -0.87 17.20
C PRO A 209 -0.13 -1.63 16.70
N LEU A 210 -0.80 -2.37 17.56
CA LEU A 210 -2.03 -3.07 17.22
C LEU A 210 -3.19 -2.11 17.42
N ILE A 211 -3.67 -1.56 16.32
CA ILE A 211 -4.83 -0.68 16.30
C ILE A 211 -6.09 -1.52 16.13
N GLU A 212 -7.13 -1.17 16.86
CA GLU A 212 -8.41 -1.86 16.72
C GLU A 212 -8.98 -1.71 15.30
N PRO A 213 -9.56 -2.78 14.75
CA PRO A 213 -10.20 -2.72 13.46
C PRO A 213 -11.26 -1.63 13.39
N PHE A 214 -11.28 -0.91 12.28
CA PHE A 214 -12.25 0.13 12.01
C PHE A 214 -13.19 -0.31 10.90
N GLU A 215 -14.49 -0.39 11.19
CA GLU A 215 -15.52 -0.56 10.17
C GLU A 215 -15.77 0.77 9.46
N VAL A 216 -15.62 0.78 8.14
CA VAL A 216 -15.79 1.99 7.32
C VAL A 216 -17.27 2.29 7.16
N THR A 217 -17.85 2.81 8.21
CA THR A 217 -19.29 3.12 8.36
C THR A 217 -19.48 4.16 9.47
N PRO A 218 -20.54 4.99 9.45
CA PRO A 218 -21.53 5.09 8.38
C PRO A 218 -20.97 5.82 7.14
N LEU A 219 -21.43 5.42 5.96
CA LEU A 219 -21.14 6.12 4.72
C LEU A 219 -22.43 6.65 4.12
N GLU A 220 -22.37 7.86 3.59
CA GLU A 220 -23.45 8.43 2.78
C GLU A 220 -23.43 7.86 1.36
N ALA A 221 -24.61 7.86 0.69
CA ALA A 221 -24.69 7.49 -0.72
C ALA A 221 -23.78 8.37 -1.56
N GLY A 222 -22.91 7.76 -2.35
CA GLY A 222 -21.90 8.46 -3.17
C GLY A 222 -20.55 8.62 -2.52
N SER A 223 -20.33 8.10 -1.32
CA SER A 223 -19.02 8.11 -0.68
C SER A 223 -17.98 7.30 -1.45
N VAL A 224 -16.74 7.81 -1.45
CA VAL A 224 -15.57 7.14 -1.99
C VAL A 224 -14.54 6.93 -0.88
N VAL A 225 -14.00 5.73 -0.78
CA VAL A 225 -12.89 5.41 0.12
C VAL A 225 -11.66 5.12 -0.73
N LEU A 226 -10.57 5.84 -0.46
CA LEU A 226 -9.27 5.58 -1.06
C LEU A 226 -8.34 5.04 0.02
N TYR A 227 -7.71 3.91 -0.22
CA TYR A 227 -6.78 3.34 0.74
C TYR A 227 -5.52 2.78 0.08
N SER A 228 -4.47 2.70 0.88
CA SER A 228 -3.19 2.14 0.46
C SER A 228 -3.35 0.65 0.15
N HIS A 229 -2.85 0.21 -0.99
CA HIS A 229 -2.80 -1.21 -1.36
C HIS A 229 -2.09 -2.09 -0.30
N ASN A 230 -1.31 -1.48 0.58
CA ASN A 230 -0.64 -2.15 1.69
C ASN A 230 -1.43 -2.17 3.00
N LEU A 231 -2.63 -1.58 3.04
CA LEU A 231 -3.46 -1.55 4.23
C LEU A 231 -4.13 -2.90 4.47
N PHE A 232 -4.07 -3.42 5.71
CA PHE A 232 -4.88 -4.58 6.08
C PHE A 232 -6.35 -4.23 6.05
N HIS A 233 -7.12 -5.02 5.33
CA HIS A 233 -8.56 -4.85 5.20
C HIS A 233 -9.28 -6.19 5.06
N ARG A 234 -10.61 -6.14 5.14
CA ARG A 234 -11.49 -7.26 4.80
C ARG A 234 -12.87 -6.78 4.40
N GLY A 235 -13.58 -7.57 3.59
CA GLY A 235 -15.01 -7.43 3.37
C GLY A 235 -15.77 -8.15 4.48
N ASN A 236 -16.71 -7.46 5.12
CA ASN A 236 -17.59 -8.05 6.11
C ASN A 236 -18.87 -8.58 5.48
N HIS A 237 -19.46 -9.60 6.09
CA HIS A 237 -20.77 -10.06 5.71
C HIS A 237 -21.86 -9.09 6.19
N ARG A 238 -23.00 -9.18 5.55
CA ARG A 238 -24.19 -8.44 5.94
C ARG A 238 -24.82 -9.10 7.17
N ARG A 239 -25.19 -8.29 8.17
CA ARG A 239 -25.68 -8.74 9.48
C ARG A 239 -27.17 -8.45 9.71
N ASP A 240 -27.83 -7.81 8.74
CA ASP A 240 -29.27 -7.58 8.79
C ASP A 240 -30.05 -8.78 8.23
N GLU A 241 -31.38 -8.71 8.29
CA GLU A 241 -32.25 -9.78 7.81
C GLU A 241 -32.04 -10.08 6.32
N PHE A 242 -32.08 -11.35 5.95
CA PHE A 242 -31.87 -11.81 4.57
C PHE A 242 -32.87 -11.19 3.58
N SER A 243 -34.09 -10.85 4.00
CA SER A 243 -35.06 -10.13 3.19
C SER A 243 -34.53 -8.80 2.65
N ASN A 244 -33.70 -8.12 3.43
CA ASN A 244 -33.12 -6.82 3.06
C ASN A 244 -32.12 -6.91 1.91
N TRP A 245 -31.52 -8.07 1.67
CA TRP A 245 -30.58 -8.26 0.53
C TRP A 245 -31.26 -8.06 -0.82
N LYS A 246 -32.53 -8.41 -0.93
CA LYS A 246 -33.30 -8.22 -2.17
C LYS A 246 -33.87 -6.81 -2.32
N ILE A 247 -34.24 -6.19 -1.20
CA ILE A 247 -34.88 -4.87 -1.19
C ILE A 247 -33.84 -3.77 -1.26
N ASN A 248 -32.74 -3.94 -0.53
CA ASN A 248 -31.67 -2.95 -0.37
C ASN A 248 -30.28 -3.64 -0.45
N PRO A 249 -29.88 -4.18 -1.61
CA PRO A 249 -28.55 -4.76 -1.79
C PRO A 249 -27.48 -3.69 -1.57
N ARG A 250 -26.34 -4.10 -0.98
CA ARG A 250 -25.18 -3.22 -0.87
C ARG A 250 -24.22 -3.55 -1.99
N PHE A 251 -24.01 -2.60 -2.87
CA PHE A 251 -23.00 -2.65 -3.91
C PHE A 251 -21.76 -1.87 -3.49
N MET A 252 -20.60 -2.29 -3.98
CA MET A 252 -19.32 -1.63 -3.80
C MET A 252 -18.48 -1.84 -5.05
N TRP A 253 -18.23 -0.78 -5.78
CA TRP A 253 -17.28 -0.82 -6.88
C TRP A 253 -15.87 -0.73 -6.34
N ARG A 254 -14.96 -1.55 -6.85
CA ARG A 254 -13.55 -1.52 -6.53
C ARG A 254 -12.72 -1.27 -7.77
N PHE A 255 -11.80 -0.29 -7.67
CA PHE A 255 -10.85 0.03 -8.71
C PHE A 255 -9.44 0.04 -8.12
N TRP A 256 -8.51 -0.55 -8.81
CA TRP A 256 -7.10 -0.43 -8.52
C TRP A 256 -6.52 0.68 -9.38
N LEU A 257 -6.00 1.70 -8.72
CA LEU A 257 -5.44 2.89 -9.34
C LEU A 257 -3.94 2.83 -9.20
N TYR A 258 -3.24 2.97 -10.30
CA TYR A 258 -1.83 2.76 -10.39
C TYR A 258 -1.09 4.05 -10.75
N ARG A 259 -0.01 4.33 -10.04
CA ARG A 259 0.89 5.44 -10.33
C ARG A 259 1.66 5.19 -11.63
N THR A 260 1.53 6.08 -12.59
CA THR A 260 2.25 6.02 -13.86
C THR A 260 3.54 6.85 -13.85
N THR A 261 3.61 7.87 -12.98
CA THR A 261 4.79 8.69 -12.78
C THR A 261 5.43 8.39 -11.43
N GLN A 262 6.71 8.67 -11.25
CA GLN A 262 7.37 8.36 -10.00
C GLN A 262 6.92 9.22 -8.84
N LYS A 263 6.63 10.47 -9.10
CA LYS A 263 6.25 11.46 -8.08
C LYS A 263 5.03 12.23 -8.51
N PRO A 264 4.21 12.70 -7.55
CA PRO A 264 3.20 13.71 -7.84
C PRO A 264 3.88 14.93 -8.47
N LYS A 265 3.33 15.43 -9.58
CA LYS A 265 3.81 16.70 -10.15
C LYS A 265 3.55 17.81 -9.15
N THR A 266 4.64 18.37 -8.70
CA THR A 266 4.78 19.66 -8.05
C THR A 266 3.60 20.24 -7.28
N ARG A 267 3.72 20.14 -5.97
CA ARG A 267 3.24 21.21 -5.13
C ARG A 267 4.43 21.70 -4.33
N SER A 268 4.77 22.98 -4.55
CA SER A 268 5.72 23.67 -3.69
C SER A 268 5.12 23.76 -2.29
N ARG A 269 5.34 22.74 -1.48
CA ARG A 269 5.10 22.78 -0.05
C ARG A 269 6.44 22.95 0.62
N ASN A 270 6.48 23.83 1.60
CA ASN A 270 7.66 23.87 2.45
C ASN A 270 7.74 22.54 3.22
N PRO A 271 8.91 21.86 3.20
CA PRO A 271 9.12 20.72 4.07
C PRO A 271 8.87 21.16 5.50
N HIS A 272 8.03 20.44 6.20
CA HIS A 272 7.85 20.66 7.62
C HIS A 272 7.75 19.32 8.33
N LYS A 273 8.19 19.31 9.55
CA LYS A 273 8.00 18.16 10.41
C LYS A 273 6.52 18.04 10.74
N THR A 274 5.94 16.89 10.46
CA THR A 274 4.54 16.63 10.76
C THR A 274 4.37 16.49 12.27
N SER A 275 3.36 17.11 12.84
CA SER A 275 3.01 16.88 14.24
C SER A 275 2.06 15.69 14.34
N PHE A 276 2.40 14.74 15.20
CA PHE A 276 1.60 13.56 15.50
C PHE A 276 0.94 13.64 16.89
N ASP A 277 0.94 14.82 17.51
CA ASP A 277 0.30 15.04 18.82
C ASP A 277 -1.22 15.18 18.73
N GLU A 278 -1.79 15.03 17.54
CA GLU A 278 -3.22 15.18 17.30
C GLU A 278 -3.96 13.85 17.47
N LEU A 279 -5.19 13.96 18.00
CA LEU A 279 -6.14 12.86 18.01
C LEU A 279 -6.64 12.58 16.59
N ASP A 280 -6.48 11.37 16.12
CA ASP A 280 -7.09 10.96 14.85
C ASP A 280 -8.62 11.03 14.92
N LYS A 281 -9.21 11.87 14.09
CA LYS A 281 -10.66 12.16 14.16
C LYS A 281 -11.55 10.98 13.77
N LEU A 282 -11.04 10.05 12.97
CA LEU A 282 -11.77 8.89 12.52
C LEU A 282 -11.70 7.75 13.55
N THR A 283 -10.46 7.38 13.90
CA THR A 283 -10.21 6.25 14.81
C THR A 283 -10.32 6.62 16.29
N ARG A 284 -10.32 7.90 16.61
CA ARG A 284 -10.27 8.43 17.98
C ARG A 284 -9.01 8.02 18.76
N GLN A 285 -7.97 7.64 18.07
CA GLN A 285 -6.69 7.28 18.67
C GLN A 285 -5.72 8.44 18.64
N GLN A 286 -4.88 8.51 19.66
CA GLN A 286 -3.78 9.45 19.72
C GLN A 286 -2.66 8.92 18.83
N LEU A 287 -2.19 9.70 17.84
CA LEU A 287 -1.16 9.26 16.92
C LEU A 287 0.19 9.01 17.64
N SER A 288 0.49 9.80 18.67
CA SER A 288 1.69 9.59 19.50
C SER A 288 1.73 8.23 20.19
N ASP A 289 0.57 7.65 20.51
CA ASP A 289 0.50 6.32 21.13
C ASP A 289 0.78 5.20 20.13
N THR A 290 0.64 5.48 18.83
CA THR A 290 0.80 4.48 17.76
C THR A 290 2.21 4.36 17.24
N GLY A 291 3.12 5.31 17.56
CA GLY A 291 4.47 5.06 17.14
C GLY A 291 5.44 6.21 17.02
N SER A 292 6.14 6.49 18.08
CA SER A 292 7.35 7.31 18.00
C SER A 292 8.36 6.75 16.98
N GLU A 293 8.41 5.44 16.80
CA GLU A 293 9.26 4.76 15.82
C GLU A 293 8.78 4.96 14.38
N LEU A 294 7.47 5.14 14.18
CA LEU A 294 6.90 5.40 12.85
C LEU A 294 6.99 6.87 12.44
N GLU A 295 7.26 7.76 13.36
CA GLU A 295 7.33 9.20 13.06
C GLU A 295 8.29 9.50 11.89
N ALA A 296 9.48 8.91 11.90
CA ALA A 296 10.46 9.07 10.82
C ALA A 296 9.94 8.51 9.47
N VAL A 297 9.15 7.45 9.51
CA VAL A 297 8.53 6.83 8.32
C VAL A 297 7.44 7.76 7.77
N TRP A 298 6.59 8.28 8.62
CA TRP A 298 5.51 9.19 8.24
C TRP A 298 6.04 10.53 7.71
N ASP A 299 7.02 11.12 8.39
CA ASP A 299 7.68 12.35 7.92
C ASP A 299 8.28 12.15 6.54
N HIS A 300 8.98 11.03 6.32
CA HIS A 300 9.54 10.71 5.02
C HIS A 300 8.46 10.65 3.93
N HIS A 301 7.39 9.88 4.16
CA HIS A 301 6.35 9.68 3.16
C HIS A 301 5.51 10.93 2.91
N TYR A 302 5.21 11.69 3.95
CA TYR A 302 4.54 12.98 3.81
C TYR A 302 5.35 13.94 2.93
N ASN A 303 6.64 14.06 3.22
CA ASN A 303 7.52 14.93 2.45
C ASN A 303 7.78 14.40 1.03
N TRP A 304 7.86 13.08 0.86
CA TRP A 304 7.96 12.48 -0.46
C TRP A 304 6.73 12.76 -1.33
N LEU A 305 5.51 12.74 -0.75
CA LEU A 305 4.28 13.11 -1.46
C LEU A 305 4.19 14.64 -1.70
N ALA A 306 4.65 15.43 -0.76
CA ALA A 306 4.56 16.88 -0.82
C ALA A 306 5.61 17.54 -1.71
N GLN A 307 6.73 16.88 -1.95
CA GLN A 307 7.90 17.46 -2.60
C GLN A 307 8.48 16.56 -3.67
N ASP A 308 9.28 17.22 -4.51
CA ASP A 308 10.08 16.58 -5.53
C ASP A 308 11.41 15.99 -4.99
N CYS A 309 11.60 15.94 -3.69
CA CYS A 309 12.75 15.36 -3.04
C CYS A 309 12.37 14.13 -2.19
N TYR A 310 13.26 13.14 -2.15
CA TYR A 310 13.04 11.94 -1.36
C TYR A 310 13.16 12.19 0.13
N VAL A 311 13.93 13.17 0.54
CA VAL A 311 14.28 13.37 1.94
C VAL A 311 14.52 14.84 2.22
N ILE A 312 14.06 15.31 3.37
CA ILE A 312 14.61 16.53 3.98
C ILE A 312 15.98 16.12 4.52
N ASP A 313 17.03 16.68 3.96
CA ASP A 313 18.41 16.39 4.36
C ASP A 313 18.73 17.15 5.65
N GLU A 314 18.40 16.55 6.80
CA GLU A 314 18.72 17.09 8.11
C GLU A 314 20.14 16.67 8.52
N PRO A 315 20.99 17.59 8.98
CA PRO A 315 22.32 17.23 9.46
C PRO A 315 22.24 16.31 10.68
N LEU A 316 22.75 15.08 10.54
CA LEU A 316 22.90 14.16 11.64
C LEU A 316 24.31 14.27 12.24
N ASP A 317 24.40 14.52 13.54
CA ASP A 317 25.66 14.43 14.27
C ASP A 317 26.09 12.98 14.49
N LYS A 318 27.35 12.79 14.89
CA LYS A 318 27.92 11.45 15.10
C LYS A 318 27.18 10.65 16.19
N LYS A 319 26.67 11.33 17.22
CA LYS A 319 25.95 10.69 18.31
C LYS A 319 24.63 10.13 17.82
N LYS A 320 23.87 10.94 17.05
CA LYS A 320 22.59 10.53 16.48
C LYS A 320 22.75 9.39 15.47
N VAL A 321 23.77 9.43 14.62
CA VAL A 321 24.08 8.33 13.69
C VAL A 321 24.37 7.06 14.46
N SER A 322 25.15 7.10 15.56
CA SER A 322 25.45 5.93 16.37
C SER A 322 24.20 5.38 17.09
N GLU A 323 23.33 6.24 17.58
CA GLU A 323 22.04 5.84 18.17
C GLU A 323 21.15 5.09 17.16
N LEU A 324 21.03 5.64 15.95
CA LEU A 324 20.25 5.04 14.87
C LEU A 324 20.90 3.74 14.34
N GLU A 325 22.25 3.66 14.29
CA GLU A 325 22.95 2.42 13.96
C GLU A 325 22.59 1.33 14.97
N ASN A 326 22.66 1.61 16.26
CA ASN A 326 22.31 0.63 17.29
C ASN A 326 20.86 0.15 17.16
N LYS A 327 19.91 1.04 16.85
CA LYS A 327 18.52 0.69 16.62
C LYS A 327 18.32 -0.15 15.33
N LEU A 328 19.05 0.17 14.26
CA LEU A 328 18.98 -0.59 13.00
C LEU A 328 19.48 -2.04 13.16
N PHE A 329 20.52 -2.24 13.96
CA PHE A 329 21.15 -3.55 14.17
C PHE A 329 20.66 -4.29 15.41
N VAL A 330 19.64 -3.78 16.12
CA VAL A 330 19.09 -4.45 17.31
C VAL A 330 18.55 -5.84 16.94
N LEU A 331 18.70 -6.78 17.86
CA LEU A 331 18.21 -8.15 17.70
C LEU A 331 16.73 -8.26 18.09
N GLY A 332 16.11 -9.34 17.68
CA GLY A 332 14.73 -9.70 18.05
C GLY A 332 13.68 -9.17 17.06
N ASP A 333 12.65 -9.96 16.81
CA ASP A 333 11.53 -9.61 15.91
C ASP A 333 10.71 -8.45 16.51
N GLU A 334 10.63 -8.39 17.81
CA GLU A 334 9.95 -7.34 18.59
C GLU A 334 10.49 -5.93 18.34
N ASN A 335 11.67 -5.82 17.75
CA ASN A 335 12.30 -4.54 17.43
C ASN A 335 12.13 -4.12 15.96
N GLU A 336 11.18 -4.72 15.24
CA GLU A 336 10.95 -4.37 13.84
C GLU A 336 10.60 -2.88 13.64
N PRO A 337 9.68 -2.27 14.41
CA PRO A 337 9.40 -0.84 14.28
C PRO A 337 10.62 0.05 14.49
N GLN A 338 11.49 -0.30 15.46
CA GLN A 338 12.72 0.43 15.74
C GLN A 338 13.69 0.39 14.55
N ARG A 339 13.86 -0.78 13.93
CA ARG A 339 14.72 -0.94 12.76
C ARG A 339 14.24 -0.10 11.59
N ILE A 340 12.94 -0.14 11.29
CA ILE A 340 12.34 0.61 10.20
C ILE A 340 12.45 2.12 10.45
N GLY A 341 12.08 2.58 11.64
CA GLY A 341 12.21 3.99 12.03
C GLY A 341 13.67 4.48 11.97
N ALA A 342 14.62 3.67 12.44
CA ALA A 342 16.04 4.00 12.37
C ALA A 342 16.55 4.10 10.92
N ALA A 343 16.10 3.22 10.03
CA ALA A 343 16.48 3.26 8.62
C ALA A 343 16.01 4.56 7.94
N TYR A 344 14.79 4.99 8.17
CA TYR A 344 14.28 6.26 7.64
C TYR A 344 14.92 7.46 8.35
N GLY A 345 15.19 7.38 9.65
CA GLY A 345 15.95 8.40 10.36
C GLY A 345 17.37 8.57 9.84
N LEU A 346 18.07 7.49 9.47
CA LEU A 346 19.35 7.57 8.78
C LEU A 346 19.22 8.13 7.36
N ALA A 347 18.15 7.79 6.66
CA ALA A 347 17.89 8.34 5.33
C ALA A 347 17.68 9.85 5.35
N SER A 348 17.05 10.42 6.39
CA SER A 348 16.91 11.86 6.54
C SER A 348 18.23 12.62 6.66
N GLY A 349 19.30 11.94 7.03
CA GLY A 349 20.66 12.49 7.06
C GLY A 349 21.53 12.05 5.88
N ALA A 350 20.98 11.91 4.70
CA ALA A 350 21.66 11.37 3.51
C ALA A 350 22.87 12.22 3.00
N SER A 351 23.01 13.48 3.44
CA SER A 351 24.24 14.26 3.26
C SER A 351 25.40 13.76 4.11
N SER A 352 25.11 13.07 5.20
CA SER A 352 26.10 12.47 6.07
C SER A 352 26.63 11.17 5.47
N THR A 353 27.91 11.14 5.10
CA THR A 353 28.59 9.92 4.66
C THR A 353 28.50 8.82 5.72
N ALA A 354 28.49 9.18 6.99
CA ALA A 354 28.36 8.22 8.10
C ALA A 354 27.00 7.52 8.08
N ALA A 355 25.90 8.27 7.92
CA ALA A 355 24.54 7.69 7.85
C ALA A 355 24.39 6.76 6.64
N LEU A 356 24.87 7.18 5.47
CA LEU A 356 24.85 6.36 4.27
C LEU A 356 25.69 5.08 4.44
N ASN A 357 26.84 5.13 5.09
CA ASN A 357 27.67 3.95 5.36
C ASN A 357 26.98 2.96 6.31
N VAL A 358 26.22 3.43 7.30
CA VAL A 358 25.42 2.57 8.18
C VAL A 358 24.35 1.84 7.39
N LEU A 359 23.58 2.54 6.57
CA LEU A 359 22.58 1.92 5.69
C LEU A 359 23.20 0.91 4.72
N LYS A 360 24.35 1.26 4.12
CA LYS A 360 25.11 0.35 3.26
C LYS A 360 25.55 -0.91 4.00
N LYS A 361 26.09 -0.78 5.22
CA LYS A 361 26.43 -1.93 6.07
C LYS A 361 25.19 -2.79 6.34
N GLY A 362 24.04 -2.18 6.65
CA GLY A 362 22.79 -2.87 6.90
C GLY A 362 22.25 -3.63 5.68
N LEU A 363 22.39 -3.09 4.46
CA LEU A 363 22.01 -3.80 3.23
C LEU A 363 22.82 -5.10 3.04
N PHE A 364 24.10 -5.11 3.40
CA PHE A 364 24.98 -6.27 3.25
C PHE A 364 24.99 -7.19 4.49
N GLU A 365 24.09 -6.98 5.45
CA GLU A 365 23.92 -7.82 6.62
C GLU A 365 23.24 -9.16 6.25
N GLU A 366 23.61 -10.24 6.93
CA GLU A 366 23.01 -11.56 6.69
C GLU A 366 21.57 -11.66 7.21
N ARG A 367 21.25 -10.92 8.27
CA ARG A 367 19.91 -10.89 8.85
C ARG A 367 18.95 -10.17 7.91
N GLU A 368 17.90 -10.89 7.51
CA GLU A 368 16.88 -10.39 6.58
C GLU A 368 16.23 -9.10 7.09
N SER A 369 15.80 -9.04 8.36
CA SER A 369 15.12 -7.89 8.93
C SER A 369 15.95 -6.60 8.87
N VAL A 370 17.25 -6.69 9.08
CA VAL A 370 18.18 -5.55 8.96
C VAL A 370 18.36 -5.16 7.49
N ARG A 371 18.59 -6.16 6.62
CA ARG A 371 18.73 -5.93 5.19
C ARG A 371 17.49 -5.27 4.60
N ARG A 372 16.29 -5.73 4.96
CA ARG A 372 15.02 -5.14 4.55
C ARG A 372 14.88 -3.70 5.00
N ALA A 373 15.07 -3.41 6.29
CA ALA A 373 15.01 -2.06 6.82
C ALA A 373 16.03 -1.12 6.12
N ALA A 374 17.28 -1.58 5.98
CA ALA A 374 18.30 -0.82 5.30
C ALA A 374 17.98 -0.58 3.81
N THR A 375 17.33 -1.54 3.14
CA THR A 375 16.84 -1.36 1.77
C THR A 375 15.83 -0.21 1.69
N TYR A 376 14.86 -0.16 2.60
CA TYR A 376 13.89 0.93 2.65
C TYR A 376 14.55 2.28 2.94
N GLY A 377 15.48 2.33 3.89
CA GLY A 377 16.25 3.54 4.15
C GLY A 377 17.05 4.01 2.94
N LEU A 378 17.73 3.11 2.23
CA LEU A 378 18.47 3.43 1.01
C LEU A 378 17.55 3.88 -0.14
N ILE A 379 16.35 3.31 -0.26
CA ILE A 379 15.35 3.82 -1.19
C ILE A 379 14.94 5.24 -0.78
N GLY A 380 14.78 5.50 0.52
CA GLY A 380 14.54 6.84 1.06
C GLY A 380 15.64 7.83 0.74
N VAL A 381 16.90 7.40 0.69
CA VAL A 381 18.05 8.23 0.25
C VAL A 381 17.95 8.64 -1.23
N GLY A 382 17.28 7.84 -2.05
CA GLY A 382 17.10 8.11 -3.47
C GLY A 382 18.34 7.79 -4.31
N HIS A 383 18.58 8.56 -5.38
CA HIS A 383 19.60 8.29 -6.39
C HIS A 383 21.04 8.17 -5.85
N LYS A 384 21.36 8.79 -4.72
CA LYS A 384 22.66 8.63 -4.03
C LYS A 384 22.95 7.17 -3.63
N ALA A 385 21.92 6.32 -3.52
CA ALA A 385 22.08 4.90 -3.21
C ALA A 385 22.26 3.99 -4.44
N THR A 386 22.22 4.52 -5.67
CA THR A 386 22.30 3.74 -6.92
C THR A 386 23.52 2.82 -6.95
N ASP A 387 24.71 3.33 -6.65
CA ASP A 387 25.94 2.53 -6.68
C ASP A 387 25.95 1.41 -5.62
N VAL A 388 25.29 1.63 -4.48
CA VAL A 388 25.15 0.63 -3.42
C VAL A 388 24.32 -0.54 -3.93
N PHE A 389 23.20 -0.25 -4.56
CA PHE A 389 22.32 -1.26 -5.14
C PHE A 389 22.97 -1.96 -6.36
N MET A 390 23.67 -1.22 -7.21
CA MET A 390 24.46 -1.81 -8.30
C MET A 390 25.44 -2.86 -7.78
N LYS A 391 26.14 -2.56 -6.69
CA LYS A 391 27.04 -3.53 -6.05
C LYS A 391 26.29 -4.75 -5.50
N ALA A 392 25.10 -4.56 -4.91
CA ALA A 392 24.31 -5.63 -4.35
C ALA A 392 23.81 -6.62 -5.41
N THR A 393 23.52 -6.17 -6.64
CA THR A 393 23.11 -7.06 -7.75
C THR A 393 24.20 -8.03 -8.19
N ALA A 394 25.46 -7.82 -7.82
CA ALA A 394 26.58 -8.72 -8.15
C ALA A 394 26.91 -9.72 -7.03
N SER A 395 26.09 -9.80 -5.97
CA SER A 395 26.33 -10.69 -4.83
C SER A 395 26.10 -12.18 -5.18
N SER A 396 26.80 -13.07 -4.49
CA SER A 396 26.51 -14.51 -4.50
C SER A 396 25.15 -14.84 -3.86
N SER A 397 24.71 -14.04 -2.87
CA SER A 397 23.40 -14.21 -2.22
C SER A 397 22.26 -13.77 -3.13
N LYS A 398 21.33 -14.70 -3.45
CA LYS A 398 20.12 -14.37 -4.23
C LYS A 398 19.28 -13.27 -3.57
N TRP A 399 19.23 -13.26 -2.24
CA TRP A 399 18.46 -12.28 -1.47
C TRP A 399 19.03 -10.88 -1.55
N LEU A 400 20.36 -10.79 -1.55
CA LEU A 400 21.02 -9.49 -1.72
C LEU A 400 20.91 -9.00 -3.17
N ARG A 401 21.01 -9.91 -4.17
CA ARG A 401 20.73 -9.55 -5.57
C ARG A 401 19.31 -9.07 -5.75
N LYS A 402 18.33 -9.74 -5.12
CA LYS A 402 16.92 -9.32 -5.12
C LYS A 402 16.74 -7.90 -4.54
N ALA A 403 17.31 -7.64 -3.36
CA ALA A 403 17.24 -6.32 -2.72
C ALA A 403 17.92 -5.24 -3.58
N GLY A 404 19.08 -5.53 -4.17
CA GLY A 404 19.78 -4.65 -5.09
C GLY A 404 18.98 -4.34 -6.35
N THR A 405 18.40 -5.35 -6.96
CA THR A 405 17.56 -5.23 -8.16
C THR A 405 16.30 -4.40 -7.88
N PHE A 406 15.63 -4.67 -6.76
CA PHE A 406 14.48 -3.88 -6.31
C PHE A 406 14.85 -2.43 -6.06
N GLY A 407 15.92 -2.19 -5.29
CA GLY A 407 16.38 -0.83 -4.99
C GLY A 407 16.74 -0.05 -6.25
N LEU A 408 17.39 -0.66 -7.25
CA LEU A 408 17.67 -0.01 -8.55
C LEU A 408 16.38 0.40 -9.26
N GLY A 409 15.35 -0.43 -9.21
CA GLY A 409 14.03 -0.10 -9.75
C GLY A 409 13.40 1.11 -9.07
N GLU A 410 13.67 1.33 -7.79
CA GLU A 410 13.05 2.41 -7.02
C GLU A 410 13.87 3.72 -7.01
N VAL A 411 15.20 3.65 -7.12
CA VAL A 411 16.06 4.84 -6.99
C VAL A 411 16.99 5.08 -8.18
N GLY A 412 17.23 4.08 -9.00
CA GLY A 412 18.11 4.20 -10.16
C GLY A 412 17.61 5.27 -11.13
N GLU A 413 18.54 6.03 -11.69
CA GLU A 413 18.20 6.88 -12.82
C GLU A 413 18.09 6.04 -14.11
N PRO A 414 17.17 6.36 -15.04
CA PRO A 414 16.97 5.58 -16.26
C PRO A 414 18.07 5.86 -17.30
N HIS A 415 19.32 5.72 -16.92
CA HIS A 415 20.45 5.80 -17.84
C HIS A 415 21.00 4.41 -18.18
N ALA A 416 21.77 4.33 -19.27
CA ALA A 416 22.21 3.08 -19.91
C ALA A 416 22.74 2.04 -18.91
N LYS A 417 23.64 2.41 -18.01
CA LYS A 417 24.23 1.48 -17.03
C LYS A 417 23.21 0.77 -16.13
N VAL A 418 22.19 1.49 -15.68
CA VAL A 418 21.16 0.89 -14.78
C VAL A 418 20.23 0.00 -15.59
N VAL A 419 19.83 0.45 -16.78
CA VAL A 419 18.97 -0.33 -17.68
C VAL A 419 19.68 -1.61 -18.14
N GLU A 420 20.91 -1.51 -18.60
CA GLU A 420 21.75 -2.66 -18.98
C GLU A 420 21.88 -3.66 -17.82
N LYS A 421 22.22 -3.16 -16.62
CA LYS A 421 22.35 -4.03 -15.44
C LYS A 421 21.07 -4.78 -15.11
N LEU A 422 19.92 -4.10 -15.15
CA LEU A 422 18.63 -4.74 -14.91
C LEU A 422 18.22 -5.71 -16.03
N SER A 423 18.60 -5.40 -17.27
CA SER A 423 18.42 -6.31 -18.40
C SER A 423 19.27 -7.57 -18.26
N ASP A 424 20.53 -7.44 -17.86
CA ASP A 424 21.42 -8.58 -17.57
C ASP A 424 20.80 -9.46 -16.48
N VAL A 425 20.36 -8.84 -15.37
CA VAL A 425 19.71 -9.56 -14.27
C VAL A 425 18.45 -10.27 -14.75
N LEU A 426 17.62 -9.64 -15.58
CA LEU A 426 16.40 -10.23 -16.13
C LEU A 426 16.69 -11.50 -16.95
N HIS A 427 17.74 -11.50 -17.76
CA HIS A 427 18.04 -12.59 -18.67
C HIS A 427 18.93 -13.67 -18.05
N GLU A 428 19.87 -13.30 -17.19
CA GLU A 428 20.97 -14.16 -16.79
C GLU A 428 20.91 -14.63 -15.34
N ASP A 429 20.14 -13.97 -14.44
CA ASP A 429 20.12 -14.38 -13.05
C ASP A 429 19.54 -15.80 -12.91
N THR A 430 20.22 -16.62 -12.13
CA THR A 430 19.81 -18.02 -11.89
C THR A 430 18.48 -18.13 -11.13
N SER A 431 18.09 -17.12 -10.36
CA SER A 431 16.86 -17.10 -9.59
C SER A 431 15.71 -16.47 -10.37
N VAL A 432 14.64 -17.24 -10.57
CA VAL A 432 13.40 -16.73 -11.18
C VAL A 432 12.82 -15.55 -10.41
N TYR A 433 12.99 -15.50 -9.09
CA TYR A 433 12.52 -14.41 -8.24
C TYR A 433 13.28 -13.11 -8.49
N VAL A 434 14.58 -13.20 -8.65
CA VAL A 434 15.42 -12.04 -8.99
C VAL A 434 15.08 -11.53 -10.38
N ARG A 435 14.91 -12.43 -11.37
CA ARG A 435 14.46 -12.06 -12.72
C ARG A 435 13.08 -11.37 -12.71
N SER A 436 12.12 -11.88 -11.92
CA SER A 436 10.80 -11.23 -11.78
C SER A 436 10.91 -9.82 -11.21
N VAL A 437 11.75 -9.63 -10.20
CA VAL A 437 11.99 -8.30 -9.62
C VAL A 437 12.68 -7.38 -10.63
N ALA A 438 13.57 -7.89 -11.48
CA ALA A 438 14.20 -7.11 -12.54
C ALA A 438 13.19 -6.61 -13.59
N ALA A 439 12.21 -7.44 -13.98
CA ALA A 439 11.12 -7.01 -14.85
C ALA A 439 10.31 -5.86 -14.20
N CYS A 440 9.95 -5.99 -12.92
CA CYS A 440 9.26 -4.94 -12.17
C CYS A 440 10.11 -3.67 -12.05
N ALA A 441 11.43 -3.82 -11.83
CA ALA A 441 12.37 -2.71 -11.71
C ALA A 441 12.48 -1.91 -13.02
N LEU A 442 12.56 -2.60 -14.16
CA LEU A 442 12.53 -1.94 -15.48
C LEU A 442 11.24 -1.16 -15.69
N GLY A 443 10.08 -1.73 -15.31
CA GLY A 443 8.80 -1.03 -15.33
C GLY A 443 8.78 0.21 -14.41
N SER A 444 9.41 0.13 -13.23
CA SER A 444 9.55 1.27 -12.33
C SER A 444 10.43 2.38 -12.90
N LEU A 445 11.51 2.01 -13.61
CA LEU A 445 12.34 2.98 -14.33
C LEU A 445 11.59 3.65 -15.49
N ALA A 446 10.77 2.89 -16.22
CA ALA A 446 10.00 3.43 -17.33
C ALA A 446 9.06 4.58 -16.89
N ARG A 447 8.50 4.51 -15.69
CA ARG A 447 7.70 5.62 -15.13
C ARG A 447 8.48 6.94 -15.00
N ARG A 448 9.79 6.87 -14.79
CA ARG A 448 10.66 8.07 -14.70
C ARG A 448 11.00 8.63 -16.05
N VAL A 449 11.15 7.76 -17.03
CA VAL A 449 11.40 8.16 -18.42
C VAL A 449 10.23 8.96 -18.96
N VAL A 450 8.99 8.44 -18.79
CA VAL A 450 7.77 9.11 -19.26
C VAL A 450 7.56 10.48 -18.61
N SER A 451 8.03 10.67 -17.39
CA SER A 451 7.90 11.94 -16.68
C SER A 451 8.92 13.01 -17.07
N SER A 452 9.95 12.68 -17.85
CA SER A 452 10.96 13.63 -18.31
C SER A 452 10.62 14.17 -19.71
N GLU A 453 10.71 15.49 -19.94
CA GLU A 453 10.47 16.06 -21.28
C GLU A 453 11.42 15.50 -22.36
N LYS A 454 12.63 15.08 -21.95
CA LYS A 454 13.59 14.42 -22.85
C LYS A 454 13.14 13.05 -23.37
N SER A 455 12.20 12.39 -22.70
CA SER A 455 11.72 11.07 -23.13
C SER A 455 10.62 11.15 -24.19
N LYS A 456 10.01 12.33 -24.39
CA LYS A 456 9.09 12.53 -25.51
C LYS A 456 9.79 12.53 -26.86
N GLU A 457 11.10 12.72 -26.88
CA GLU A 457 11.93 12.68 -28.09
C GLU A 457 12.51 11.28 -28.38
N MET A 458 12.39 10.31 -27.44
CA MET A 458 12.94 8.96 -27.56
C MET A 458 11.87 7.87 -27.80
N LEU A 459 10.60 8.21 -27.81
CA LEU A 459 9.47 7.37 -28.18
C LEU A 459 8.88 7.84 -29.50
#